data_20638e90dea6709b5cd508eb24176e4c
#
_entry.id   20638e90dea6709b5cd508eb24176e4c
#
_cell.length_a   1.000
_cell.length_b   1.000
_cell.length_c   1.000
_cell.angle_alpha   90.00
_cell.angle_beta   90.00
_cell.angle_gamma   90.00
#
_symmetry.space_group_name_H-M   'P 1'
#
loop_
_entity.id
_entity.type
_entity.pdbx_description
1 polymer ?
#
loop_
_entity_poly.entity_id
_entity_poly.type
_entity_poly.pdbx_seq_one_letter_code
_entity_poly.pdbx_strand_id
1 'polypeptide(L)'
;MCIRDSIGVGGGGSNAVNRMINSDLEGVSFRVLNTGAQALLQSSAESRVQLGQNLTRGLGAGGNPSIGQKAAEESKEELQQALEGSDLVFIAAGMGGGTGTGAAPVVAEVAKQSGALTVGIVTKPFSFEGKRRMRQAEEGIARLAENVDTLIVIPNDRLKDVIAGAPLQEAFRNADDVLRMGVKGISDIITCPGLVNVDFADVRSVMTEAGTALLGIGIGSGRSRAIEAAQAAMNSPLLEAARIDGAKGCVINITGGKDMTLEDMTSASEIIYDVVDQEANIIVGAVGDEAMEGEIQVTVIATGFETNQPLNQQRIKNRLTNQSLYNFSDNKESGASIPEFLRLRQNKKDIV
;
A
#
# COMPACT_ATOMS: atom_id res chain seq x y z
N MET A 1 -13.77 -12.45 -19.82
CA MET A 1 -12.32 -12.35 -19.59
C MET A 1 -12.14 -11.19 -18.61
N CYS A 2 -11.57 -11.43 -17.43
CA CYS A 2 -11.42 -10.37 -16.41
C CYS A 2 -10.37 -9.35 -16.88
N ILE A 3 -10.73 -8.07 -16.97
CA ILE A 3 -9.82 -6.98 -17.35
C ILE A 3 -9.14 -6.46 -16.10
N ARG A 4 -7.80 -6.53 -16.07
CA ARG A 4 -6.96 -6.14 -14.94
C ARG A 4 -6.01 -5.06 -15.36
N ASP A 5 -6.02 -3.96 -14.61
CA ASP A 5 -5.15 -2.81 -14.84
C ASP A 5 -4.21 -2.62 -13.65
N SER A 6 -2.94 -2.44 -13.91
CA SER A 6 -1.96 -2.00 -12.94
C SER A 6 -1.54 -0.57 -13.24
N ILE A 7 -1.85 0.33 -12.33
CA ILE A 7 -1.70 1.76 -12.49
C ILE A 7 -0.59 2.26 -11.59
N GLY A 8 0.49 2.73 -12.19
CA GLY A 8 1.57 3.40 -11.49
C GLY A 8 1.31 4.90 -11.35
N VAL A 9 1.13 5.38 -10.13
CA VAL A 9 0.85 6.79 -9.85
C VAL A 9 2.09 7.51 -9.30
N GLY A 10 2.53 8.54 -10.00
CA GLY A 10 3.75 9.31 -9.66
C GLY A 10 5.03 8.54 -9.93
N GLY A 11 6.19 9.08 -9.51
CA GLY A 11 7.50 8.51 -9.82
C GLY A 11 7.70 7.09 -9.30
N GLY A 12 7.42 6.82 -8.02
CA GLY A 12 7.56 5.48 -7.44
C GLY A 12 6.64 4.46 -8.11
N GLY A 13 5.36 4.80 -8.34
CA GLY A 13 4.43 3.94 -9.06
C GLY A 13 4.85 3.68 -10.51
N SER A 14 5.36 4.70 -11.21
CA SER A 14 5.90 4.55 -12.57
C SER A 14 7.08 3.58 -12.62
N ASN A 15 7.99 3.66 -11.64
CA ASN A 15 9.13 2.75 -11.54
C ASN A 15 8.68 1.31 -11.27
N ALA A 16 7.71 1.12 -10.37
CA ALA A 16 7.16 -0.20 -10.08
C ALA A 16 6.52 -0.83 -11.33
N VAL A 17 5.70 -0.07 -12.07
CA VAL A 17 5.10 -0.53 -13.33
C VAL A 17 6.15 -0.87 -14.37
N ASN A 18 7.18 -0.04 -14.55
CA ASN A 18 8.28 -0.37 -15.47
C ASN A 18 8.97 -1.70 -15.10
N ARG A 19 9.08 -2.01 -13.80
CA ARG A 19 9.62 -3.30 -13.35
C ARG A 19 8.68 -4.47 -13.63
N MET A 20 7.36 -4.27 -13.45
CA MET A 20 6.35 -5.29 -13.77
C MET A 20 6.42 -5.66 -15.25
N ILE A 21 6.52 -4.65 -16.13
CA ILE A 21 6.68 -4.84 -17.58
C ILE A 21 7.98 -5.61 -17.90
N ASN A 22 9.10 -5.21 -17.28
CA ASN A 22 10.40 -5.83 -17.53
C ASN A 22 10.52 -7.26 -16.94
N SER A 23 9.62 -7.67 -16.07
CA SER A 23 9.54 -9.02 -15.50
C SER A 23 8.48 -9.88 -16.16
N ASP A 24 8.00 -9.48 -17.34
CA ASP A 24 7.02 -10.22 -18.17
C ASP A 24 5.78 -10.66 -17.37
N LEU A 25 5.25 -9.77 -16.49
CA LEU A 25 4.01 -10.04 -15.78
C LEU A 25 2.85 -10.06 -16.79
N GLU A 26 2.31 -11.24 -17.04
CA GLU A 26 1.28 -11.47 -18.04
C GLU A 26 -0.16 -11.20 -17.50
N GLY A 27 -1.09 -10.96 -18.41
CA GLY A 27 -2.52 -10.86 -18.11
C GLY A 27 -2.95 -9.58 -17.37
N VAL A 28 -2.08 -8.57 -17.33
CA VAL A 28 -2.34 -7.25 -16.72
C VAL A 28 -2.00 -6.15 -17.72
N SER A 29 -2.87 -5.18 -17.88
CA SER A 29 -2.61 -3.96 -18.66
C SER A 29 -1.90 -2.93 -17.79
N PHE A 30 -0.87 -2.30 -18.33
CA PHE A 30 -0.05 -1.35 -17.57
C PHE A 30 -0.32 0.10 -17.98
N ARG A 31 -0.60 0.93 -16.98
CA ARG A 31 -0.79 2.38 -17.15
C ARG A 31 0.08 3.17 -16.19
N VAL A 32 0.56 4.32 -16.63
CA VAL A 32 1.33 5.23 -15.79
C VAL A 32 0.70 6.61 -15.80
N LEU A 33 0.46 7.13 -14.61
CA LEU A 33 -0.12 8.44 -14.36
C LEU A 33 0.90 9.33 -13.67
N ASN A 34 1.22 10.47 -14.26
CA ASN A 34 2.17 11.41 -13.65
C ASN A 34 1.85 12.86 -14.02
N THR A 35 2.20 13.78 -13.12
CA THR A 35 2.14 15.22 -13.38
C THR A 35 3.38 15.75 -14.10
N GLY A 36 4.47 14.97 -14.15
CA GLY A 36 5.72 15.29 -14.82
C GLY A 36 5.84 14.64 -16.20
N ALA A 37 5.88 15.41 -17.28
CA ALA A 37 5.96 14.91 -18.64
C ALA A 37 7.23 14.09 -18.89
N GLN A 38 8.37 14.50 -18.31
CA GLN A 38 9.64 13.79 -18.45
C GLN A 38 9.58 12.36 -17.88
N ALA A 39 8.91 12.17 -16.73
CA ALA A 39 8.74 10.85 -16.13
C ALA A 39 7.88 9.92 -16.99
N LEU A 40 6.86 10.47 -17.67
CA LEU A 40 6.03 9.71 -18.61
C LEU A 40 6.82 9.27 -19.86
N LEU A 41 7.69 10.12 -20.38
CA LEU A 41 8.55 9.78 -21.53
C LEU A 41 9.52 8.63 -21.23
N GLN A 42 9.94 8.48 -19.97
CA GLN A 42 10.84 7.43 -19.52
C GLN A 42 10.14 6.11 -19.18
N SER A 43 8.81 6.10 -19.16
CA SER A 43 8.04 4.90 -18.84
C SER A 43 7.98 3.93 -20.02
N SER A 44 8.07 2.63 -19.71
CA SER A 44 7.87 1.53 -20.66
C SER A 44 6.39 1.17 -20.87
N ALA A 45 5.47 1.77 -20.09
CA ALA A 45 4.05 1.47 -20.19
C ALA A 45 3.48 1.96 -21.54
N GLU A 46 2.57 1.15 -22.12
CA GLU A 46 1.88 1.50 -23.35
C GLU A 46 0.93 2.68 -23.15
N SER A 47 0.19 2.68 -22.04
CA SER A 47 -0.74 3.74 -21.68
C SER A 47 -0.12 4.71 -20.67
N ARG A 48 -0.08 5.98 -21.04
CA ARG A 48 0.51 7.06 -20.24
C ARG A 48 -0.45 8.23 -20.21
N VAL A 49 -0.81 8.68 -19.00
CA VAL A 49 -1.72 9.81 -18.81
C VAL A 49 -0.99 10.90 -18.04
N GLN A 50 -0.96 12.10 -18.60
CA GLN A 50 -0.41 13.28 -17.94
C GLN A 50 -1.47 13.95 -17.10
N LEU A 51 -1.35 13.87 -15.78
CA LEU A 51 -2.30 14.50 -14.86
C LEU A 51 -2.09 16.00 -14.78
N GLY A 52 -3.18 16.77 -14.87
CA GLY A 52 -3.21 18.20 -14.64
C GLY A 52 -2.34 18.97 -15.63
N GLN A 53 -2.56 18.77 -16.92
CA GLN A 53 -1.76 19.41 -17.99
C GLN A 53 -1.76 20.93 -17.88
N ASN A 54 -2.90 21.55 -17.57
CA ASN A 54 -3.00 23.00 -17.42
C ASN A 54 -2.39 23.47 -16.11
N LEU A 55 -2.64 22.75 -15.01
CA LEU A 55 -2.17 23.11 -13.67
C LEU A 55 -0.65 23.00 -13.55
N THR A 56 -0.07 21.88 -13.99
CA THR A 56 1.36 21.56 -13.77
C THR A 56 2.25 21.88 -14.96
N ARG A 57 1.71 22.00 -16.16
CA ARG A 57 2.42 22.21 -17.44
C ARG A 57 3.54 21.19 -17.65
N GLY A 58 3.36 19.96 -17.12
CA GLY A 58 4.35 18.89 -17.22
C GLY A 58 5.55 19.03 -16.28
N LEU A 59 5.59 20.02 -15.38
CA LEU A 59 6.69 20.24 -14.45
C LEU A 59 6.62 19.40 -13.17
N GLY A 60 5.52 18.65 -12.98
CA GLY A 60 5.29 17.85 -11.79
C GLY A 60 4.62 18.62 -10.65
N ALA A 61 4.34 17.92 -9.54
CA ALA A 61 3.63 18.49 -8.37
C ALA A 61 4.56 19.15 -7.33
N GLY A 62 5.88 19.20 -7.56
CA GLY A 62 6.84 19.89 -6.68
C GLY A 62 6.85 19.37 -5.23
N GLY A 63 6.55 18.09 -4.99
CA GLY A 63 6.46 17.50 -3.65
C GLY A 63 5.23 17.94 -2.83
N ASN A 64 4.24 18.59 -3.46
CA ASN A 64 3.02 19.05 -2.81
C ASN A 64 1.83 18.14 -3.17
N PRO A 65 1.27 17.35 -2.20
CA PRO A 65 0.15 16.46 -2.45
C PRO A 65 -1.12 17.19 -2.92
N SER A 66 -1.37 18.43 -2.47
CA SER A 66 -2.54 19.21 -2.90
C SER A 66 -2.49 19.54 -4.40
N ILE A 67 -1.29 19.73 -4.96
CA ILE A 67 -1.14 19.93 -6.41
C ILE A 67 -1.38 18.62 -7.13
N GLY A 68 -0.85 17.49 -6.61
CA GLY A 68 -1.10 16.17 -7.17
C GLY A 68 -2.58 15.79 -7.20
N GLN A 69 -3.31 16.10 -6.12
CA GLN A 69 -4.74 15.89 -6.03
C GLN A 69 -5.50 16.71 -7.09
N LYS A 70 -5.29 18.03 -7.12
CA LYS A 70 -5.94 18.91 -8.10
C LYS A 70 -5.62 18.53 -9.56
N ALA A 71 -4.39 18.06 -9.81
CA ALA A 71 -4.00 17.59 -11.11
C ALA A 71 -4.77 16.32 -11.53
N ALA A 72 -5.02 15.40 -10.62
CA ALA A 72 -5.84 14.22 -10.87
C ALA A 72 -7.33 14.59 -11.03
N GLU A 73 -7.84 15.54 -10.23
CA GLU A 73 -9.20 16.06 -10.35
C GLU A 73 -9.43 16.75 -11.71
N GLU A 74 -8.45 17.52 -12.23
CA GLU A 74 -8.49 18.11 -13.57
C GLU A 74 -8.61 17.05 -14.67
N SER A 75 -7.96 15.89 -14.47
CA SER A 75 -7.91 14.79 -15.45
C SER A 75 -8.97 13.71 -15.19
N LYS A 76 -10.00 13.97 -14.36
CA LYS A 76 -10.95 12.94 -13.90
C LYS A 76 -11.70 12.25 -15.05
N GLU A 77 -12.09 13.00 -16.09
CA GLU A 77 -12.77 12.47 -17.28
C GLU A 77 -11.85 11.50 -18.06
N GLU A 78 -10.57 11.86 -18.23
CA GLU A 78 -9.58 11.03 -18.89
C GLU A 78 -9.30 9.76 -18.11
N LEU A 79 -9.28 9.87 -16.76
CA LEU A 79 -9.15 8.72 -15.87
C LEU A 79 -10.36 7.78 -15.96
N GLN A 80 -11.57 8.30 -16.02
CA GLN A 80 -12.78 7.51 -16.20
C GLN A 80 -12.76 6.71 -17.51
N GLN A 81 -12.39 7.35 -18.62
CA GLN A 81 -12.24 6.67 -19.91
C GLN A 81 -11.16 5.60 -19.88
N ALA A 82 -10.05 5.89 -19.20
CA ALA A 82 -8.93 4.95 -19.08
C ALA A 82 -9.27 3.70 -18.27
N LEU A 83 -10.21 3.79 -17.33
CA LEU A 83 -10.58 2.72 -16.39
C LEU A 83 -11.91 2.05 -16.73
N GLU A 84 -12.56 2.47 -17.81
CA GLU A 84 -13.83 1.90 -18.21
C GLU A 84 -13.70 0.40 -18.54
N GLY A 85 -14.56 -0.40 -17.94
CA GLY A 85 -14.60 -1.85 -18.17
C GLY A 85 -13.55 -2.66 -17.39
N SER A 86 -12.73 -2.04 -16.55
CA SER A 86 -11.81 -2.77 -15.67
C SER A 86 -12.57 -3.53 -14.57
N ASP A 87 -12.25 -4.81 -14.35
CA ASP A 87 -12.81 -5.61 -13.26
C ASP A 87 -11.96 -5.51 -12.00
N LEU A 88 -10.63 -5.36 -12.16
CA LEU A 88 -9.64 -5.26 -11.08
C LEU A 88 -8.63 -4.16 -11.41
N VAL A 89 -8.42 -3.26 -10.47
CA VAL A 89 -7.47 -2.15 -10.59
C VAL A 89 -6.47 -2.18 -9.43
N PHE A 90 -5.20 -2.39 -9.76
CA PHE A 90 -4.09 -2.20 -8.84
C PHE A 90 -3.59 -0.76 -8.93
N ILE A 91 -3.43 -0.11 -7.78
CA ILE A 91 -2.88 1.25 -7.69
C ILE A 91 -1.54 1.17 -6.97
N ALA A 92 -0.45 1.24 -7.73
CA ALA A 92 0.90 1.26 -7.19
C ALA A 92 1.39 2.70 -7.02
N ALA A 93 1.81 3.09 -5.80
CA ALA A 93 2.32 4.43 -5.56
C ALA A 93 3.35 4.49 -4.43
N GLY A 94 4.36 5.36 -4.59
CA GLY A 94 5.23 5.78 -3.48
C GLY A 94 4.62 6.98 -2.77
N MET A 95 4.29 6.81 -1.49
CA MET A 95 3.67 7.86 -0.68
C MET A 95 4.72 8.82 -0.09
N GLY A 96 4.30 10.05 0.23
CA GLY A 96 5.17 11.11 0.75
C GLY A 96 5.67 12.10 -0.30
N GLY A 97 5.46 11.81 -1.60
CA GLY A 97 5.69 12.74 -2.70
C GLY A 97 4.45 13.58 -3.03
N GLY A 98 4.52 14.40 -4.08
CA GLY A 98 3.39 15.22 -4.52
C GLY A 98 2.36 14.42 -5.32
N THR A 99 2.78 13.82 -6.44
CA THR A 99 1.87 13.14 -7.37
C THR A 99 1.28 11.86 -6.78
N GLY A 100 2.12 10.91 -6.33
CA GLY A 100 1.64 9.64 -5.77
C GLY A 100 0.68 9.84 -4.60
N THR A 101 1.08 10.68 -3.63
CA THR A 101 0.29 10.94 -2.41
C THR A 101 -1.03 11.66 -2.70
N GLY A 102 -1.01 12.61 -3.63
CA GLY A 102 -2.19 13.42 -3.93
C GLY A 102 -3.14 12.79 -4.93
N ALA A 103 -2.60 12.17 -5.99
CA ALA A 103 -3.40 11.64 -7.08
C ALA A 103 -3.94 10.22 -6.84
N ALA A 104 -3.20 9.36 -6.10
CA ALA A 104 -3.64 7.97 -5.90
C ALA A 104 -5.04 7.85 -5.27
N PRO A 105 -5.44 8.66 -4.25
CA PRO A 105 -6.81 8.62 -3.72
C PRO A 105 -7.88 8.98 -4.76
N VAL A 106 -7.61 9.94 -5.65
CA VAL A 106 -8.55 10.35 -6.71
C VAL A 106 -8.66 9.25 -7.78
N VAL A 107 -7.55 8.63 -8.15
CA VAL A 107 -7.54 7.49 -9.09
C VAL A 107 -8.32 6.31 -8.49
N ALA A 108 -8.15 6.04 -7.20
CA ALA A 108 -8.88 4.99 -6.48
C ALA A 108 -10.40 5.27 -6.46
N GLU A 109 -10.80 6.50 -6.19
CA GLU A 109 -12.20 6.93 -6.23
C GLU A 109 -12.81 6.65 -7.61
N VAL A 110 -12.11 7.00 -8.69
CA VAL A 110 -12.58 6.77 -10.06
C VAL A 110 -12.68 5.27 -10.36
N ALA A 111 -11.67 4.48 -9.99
CA ALA A 111 -11.68 3.02 -10.17
C ALA A 111 -12.84 2.35 -9.42
N LYS A 112 -13.07 2.74 -8.17
CA LYS A 112 -14.19 2.23 -7.36
C LYS A 112 -15.55 2.63 -7.93
N GLN A 113 -15.69 3.86 -8.44
CA GLN A 113 -16.91 4.33 -9.10
C GLN A 113 -17.23 3.58 -10.40
N SER A 114 -16.23 3.07 -11.12
CA SER A 114 -16.44 2.21 -12.29
C SER A 114 -16.83 0.76 -11.94
N GLY A 115 -16.87 0.40 -10.65
CA GLY A 115 -17.27 -0.94 -10.16
C GLY A 115 -16.12 -1.96 -10.12
N ALA A 116 -14.88 -1.53 -10.38
CA ALA A 116 -13.70 -2.37 -10.29
C ALA A 116 -13.35 -2.69 -8.83
N LEU A 117 -12.90 -3.93 -8.56
CA LEU A 117 -12.20 -4.24 -7.31
C LEU A 117 -10.92 -3.41 -7.27
N THR A 118 -10.79 -2.53 -6.28
CA THR A 118 -9.69 -1.58 -6.22
C THR A 118 -8.71 -1.93 -5.11
N VAL A 119 -7.48 -2.26 -5.49
CA VAL A 119 -6.42 -2.68 -4.56
C VAL A 119 -5.27 -1.65 -4.58
N GLY A 120 -5.07 -0.98 -3.47
CA GLY A 120 -3.94 -0.07 -3.28
C GLY A 120 -2.70 -0.82 -2.77
N ILE A 121 -1.56 -0.68 -3.42
CA ILE A 121 -0.28 -1.21 -2.96
C ILE A 121 0.72 -0.05 -2.92
N VAL A 122 1.06 0.41 -1.72
CA VAL A 122 1.82 1.65 -1.56
C VAL A 122 2.99 1.49 -0.60
N THR A 123 4.05 2.27 -0.84
CA THR A 123 5.20 2.31 0.06
C THR A 123 5.20 3.57 0.93
N LYS A 124 5.58 3.42 2.22
CA LYS A 124 5.95 4.55 3.09
C LYS A 124 7.42 4.90 2.83
N PRO A 125 7.79 6.20 2.86
CA PRO A 125 9.18 6.62 2.63
C PRO A 125 10.12 6.08 3.71
N PHE A 126 11.41 6.03 3.40
CA PHE A 126 12.43 5.77 4.40
C PHE A 126 12.52 6.91 5.43
N SER A 127 12.91 6.60 6.67
CA SER A 127 13.04 7.60 7.75
C SER A 127 14.02 8.72 7.40
N PHE A 128 15.09 8.43 6.63
CA PHE A 128 16.06 9.43 6.19
C PHE A 128 15.50 10.47 5.22
N GLU A 129 14.37 10.18 4.56
CA GLU A 129 13.70 11.12 3.65
C GLU A 129 13.00 12.27 4.40
N GLY A 130 12.90 12.17 5.72
CA GLY A 130 12.50 13.23 6.62
C GLY A 130 11.04 13.17 7.10
N LYS A 131 10.83 13.73 8.29
CA LYS A 131 9.53 13.68 9.01
C LYS A 131 8.37 14.32 8.25
N ARG A 132 8.66 15.35 7.43
CA ARG A 132 7.62 16.00 6.61
C ARG A 132 7.08 15.03 5.57
N ARG A 133 7.96 14.30 4.89
CA ARG A 133 7.60 13.34 3.86
C ARG A 133 6.82 12.16 4.43
N MET A 134 7.23 11.67 5.61
CA MET A 134 6.51 10.63 6.35
C MET A 134 5.09 11.07 6.71
N ARG A 135 4.91 12.28 7.25
CA ARG A 135 3.58 12.81 7.60
C ARG A 135 2.69 12.93 6.36
N GLN A 136 3.22 13.45 5.25
CA GLN A 136 2.48 13.52 3.98
C GLN A 136 2.06 12.13 3.50
N ALA A 137 2.94 11.11 3.68
CA ALA A 137 2.61 9.73 3.35
C ALA A 137 1.45 9.20 4.20
N GLU A 138 1.50 9.39 5.51
CA GLU A 138 0.44 8.95 6.45
C GLU A 138 -0.92 9.58 6.13
N GLU A 139 -0.94 10.90 5.86
CA GLU A 139 -2.14 11.63 5.46
C GLU A 139 -2.69 11.14 4.11
N GLY A 140 -1.81 10.83 3.16
CA GLY A 140 -2.19 10.28 1.86
C GLY A 140 -2.71 8.85 1.94
N ILE A 141 -2.08 8.01 2.76
CA ILE A 141 -2.50 6.63 3.03
C ILE A 141 -3.89 6.61 3.66
N ALA A 142 -4.15 7.48 4.64
CA ALA A 142 -5.47 7.58 5.27
C ALA A 142 -6.57 7.92 4.25
N ARG A 143 -6.31 8.86 3.34
CA ARG A 143 -7.27 9.21 2.26
C ARG A 143 -7.41 8.11 1.22
N LEU A 144 -6.33 7.41 0.90
CA LEU A 144 -6.39 6.28 -0.04
C LEU A 144 -7.22 5.14 0.53
N ALA A 145 -7.06 4.83 1.83
CA ALA A 145 -7.81 3.77 2.53
C ALA A 145 -9.33 3.93 2.45
N GLU A 146 -9.83 5.17 2.36
CA GLU A 146 -11.26 5.47 2.21
C GLU A 146 -11.79 5.15 0.80
N ASN A 147 -10.89 5.06 -0.19
CA ASN A 147 -11.24 4.96 -1.60
C ASN A 147 -10.84 3.63 -2.28
N VAL A 148 -10.23 2.70 -1.53
CA VAL A 148 -9.90 1.35 -2.03
C VAL A 148 -10.70 0.28 -1.28
N ASP A 149 -10.80 -0.91 -1.85
CA ASP A 149 -11.37 -2.08 -1.17
C ASP A 149 -10.35 -2.72 -0.25
N THR A 150 -9.11 -2.83 -0.73
CA THR A 150 -7.98 -3.38 0.02
C THR A 150 -6.77 -2.48 -0.11
N LEU A 151 -6.09 -2.20 1.00
CA LEU A 151 -4.87 -1.39 1.03
C LEU A 151 -3.70 -2.14 1.66
N ILE A 152 -2.68 -2.38 0.86
CA ILE A 152 -1.39 -2.95 1.30
C ILE A 152 -0.40 -1.80 1.46
N VAL A 153 0.12 -1.62 2.67
CA VAL A 153 1.09 -0.57 2.99
C VAL A 153 2.43 -1.19 3.35
N ILE A 154 3.47 -0.85 2.60
CA ILE A 154 4.81 -1.39 2.75
C ILE A 154 5.73 -0.30 3.35
N PRO A 155 6.17 -0.45 4.62
CA PRO A 155 7.12 0.48 5.20
C PRO A 155 8.54 0.22 4.65
N ASN A 156 9.11 1.17 3.87
CA ASN A 156 10.46 1.00 3.31
C ASN A 156 11.54 0.77 4.38
N ASP A 157 11.33 1.29 5.59
CA ASP A 157 12.26 1.07 6.70
C ASP A 157 12.43 -0.40 7.08
N ARG A 158 11.40 -1.24 6.84
CA ARG A 158 11.48 -2.69 7.08
C ARG A 158 12.37 -3.42 6.09
N LEU A 159 12.59 -2.83 4.92
CA LEU A 159 13.51 -3.39 3.93
C LEU A 159 14.97 -3.24 4.35
N LYS A 160 15.30 -2.33 5.28
CA LYS A 160 16.68 -2.12 5.75
C LYS A 160 17.32 -3.39 6.32
N ASP A 161 16.51 -4.22 6.97
CA ASP A 161 16.99 -5.46 7.59
C ASP A 161 17.37 -6.52 6.52
N VAL A 162 16.68 -6.46 5.38
CA VAL A 162 16.91 -7.37 4.23
C VAL A 162 18.07 -6.90 3.35
N ILE A 163 18.26 -5.58 3.23
CA ILE A 163 19.24 -4.97 2.30
C ILE A 163 20.41 -4.31 3.02
N ALA A 164 20.75 -4.79 4.23
CA ALA A 164 21.83 -4.23 5.03
C ALA A 164 23.14 -4.14 4.23
N GLY A 165 23.71 -2.93 4.11
CA GLY A 165 24.93 -2.67 3.36
C GLY A 165 24.77 -2.46 1.85
N ALA A 166 23.58 -2.56 1.29
CA ALA A 166 23.36 -2.32 -0.13
C ALA A 166 23.46 -0.82 -0.48
N PRO A 167 23.87 -0.48 -1.72
CA PRO A 167 23.85 0.90 -2.22
C PRO A 167 22.44 1.49 -2.19
N LEU A 168 22.34 2.82 -1.99
CA LEU A 168 21.05 3.53 -1.90
C LEU A 168 20.13 3.26 -3.12
N GLN A 169 20.73 3.16 -4.31
CA GLN A 169 19.98 2.88 -5.54
C GLN A 169 19.31 1.50 -5.48
N GLU A 170 19.97 0.53 -4.88
CA GLU A 170 19.45 -0.83 -4.70
C GLU A 170 18.32 -0.85 -3.66
N ALA A 171 18.44 -0.05 -2.59
CA ALA A 171 17.37 0.09 -1.61
C ALA A 171 16.05 0.58 -2.23
N PHE A 172 16.11 1.59 -3.11
CA PHE A 172 14.92 2.02 -3.85
C PHE A 172 14.43 0.98 -4.85
N ARG A 173 15.36 0.27 -5.50
CA ARG A 173 15.01 -0.83 -6.38
C ARG A 173 14.23 -1.94 -5.65
N ASN A 174 14.64 -2.31 -4.46
CA ASN A 174 13.93 -3.31 -3.66
C ASN A 174 12.55 -2.82 -3.22
N ALA A 175 12.40 -1.53 -2.88
CA ALA A 175 11.09 -0.96 -2.57
C ALA A 175 10.12 -1.03 -3.77
N ASP A 176 10.61 -0.71 -4.99
CA ASP A 176 9.81 -0.83 -6.21
C ASP A 176 9.50 -2.31 -6.52
N ASP A 177 10.44 -3.23 -6.21
CA ASP A 177 10.28 -4.67 -6.47
C ASP A 177 9.25 -5.31 -5.54
N VAL A 178 9.14 -4.86 -4.30
CA VAL A 178 8.08 -5.30 -3.39
C VAL A 178 6.69 -4.91 -3.90
N LEU A 179 6.54 -3.71 -4.49
CA LEU A 179 5.29 -3.32 -5.16
C LEU A 179 4.96 -4.29 -6.30
N ARG A 180 5.95 -4.66 -7.10
CA ARG A 180 5.81 -5.65 -8.17
C ARG A 180 5.37 -7.01 -7.62
N MET A 181 6.05 -7.51 -6.58
CA MET A 181 5.72 -8.80 -5.96
C MET A 181 4.30 -8.81 -5.39
N GLY A 182 3.85 -7.69 -4.79
CA GLY A 182 2.49 -7.56 -4.30
C GLY A 182 1.44 -7.67 -5.41
N VAL A 183 1.65 -7.00 -6.55
CA VAL A 183 0.76 -7.12 -7.72
C VAL A 183 0.84 -8.53 -8.31
N LYS A 184 2.07 -9.07 -8.49
CA LYS A 184 2.29 -10.41 -9.04
C LYS A 184 1.59 -11.48 -8.20
N GLY A 185 1.73 -11.43 -6.87
CA GLY A 185 1.15 -12.43 -5.97
C GLY A 185 -0.36 -12.54 -6.05
N ILE A 186 -1.07 -11.44 -6.34
CA ILE A 186 -2.53 -11.45 -6.54
C ILE A 186 -2.87 -11.79 -7.99
N SER A 187 -2.13 -11.23 -8.94
CA SER A 187 -2.42 -11.44 -10.36
C SER A 187 -2.22 -12.89 -10.78
N ASP A 188 -1.12 -13.51 -10.40
CA ASP A 188 -0.76 -14.86 -10.82
C ASP A 188 -1.85 -15.89 -10.44
N ILE A 189 -2.44 -15.75 -9.25
CA ILE A 189 -3.54 -16.63 -8.80
C ILE A 189 -4.73 -16.62 -9.78
N ILE A 190 -4.98 -15.47 -10.40
CA ILE A 190 -6.14 -15.25 -11.28
C ILE A 190 -5.78 -15.49 -12.75
N THR A 191 -4.52 -15.20 -13.16
CA THR A 191 -4.12 -15.19 -14.58
C THR A 191 -3.48 -16.48 -15.04
N CYS A 192 -2.62 -17.06 -14.20
CA CYS A 192 -1.86 -18.24 -14.59
C CYS A 192 -2.73 -19.48 -14.47
N PRO A 193 -2.81 -20.33 -15.51
CA PRO A 193 -3.41 -21.63 -15.38
C PRO A 193 -2.54 -22.45 -14.42
N GLY A 194 -2.96 -22.49 -13.15
CA GLY A 194 -2.24 -23.15 -12.07
C GLY A 194 -2.64 -24.62 -11.91
N LEU A 195 -1.94 -25.30 -10.99
CA LEU A 195 -2.32 -26.64 -10.53
C LEU A 195 -3.60 -26.61 -9.70
N VAL A 196 -3.79 -25.53 -8.94
CA VAL A 196 -5.02 -25.19 -8.23
C VAL A 196 -5.45 -23.79 -8.66
N ASN A 197 -6.53 -23.73 -9.43
CA ASN A 197 -7.05 -22.47 -9.95
C ASN A 197 -8.03 -21.86 -8.96
N VAL A 198 -7.87 -20.56 -8.76
CA VAL A 198 -8.80 -19.72 -8.02
C VAL A 198 -9.48 -18.79 -9.01
N ASP A 199 -10.80 -18.67 -8.95
CA ASP A 199 -11.49 -17.71 -9.80
C ASP A 199 -11.44 -16.29 -9.22
N PHE A 200 -11.74 -15.31 -10.08
CA PHE A 200 -11.74 -13.90 -9.67
C PHE A 200 -12.82 -13.60 -8.61
N ALA A 201 -13.93 -14.35 -8.63
CA ALA A 201 -15.02 -14.14 -7.68
C ALA A 201 -14.59 -14.51 -6.26
N ASP A 202 -13.79 -15.55 -6.09
CA ASP A 202 -13.22 -15.94 -4.80
C ASP A 202 -12.30 -14.85 -4.26
N VAL A 203 -11.31 -14.41 -5.06
CA VAL A 203 -10.40 -13.31 -4.67
C VAL A 203 -11.19 -12.05 -4.33
N ARG A 204 -12.19 -11.70 -5.14
CA ARG A 204 -13.06 -10.56 -4.88
C ARG A 204 -13.77 -10.67 -3.55
N SER A 205 -14.26 -11.86 -3.15
CA SER A 205 -14.98 -12.07 -1.89
C SER A 205 -14.12 -11.78 -0.65
N VAL A 206 -12.80 -12.06 -0.71
CA VAL A 206 -11.85 -11.82 0.39
C VAL A 206 -11.32 -10.40 0.40
N MET A 207 -11.28 -9.73 -0.76
CA MET A 207 -10.62 -8.43 -0.90
C MET A 207 -11.59 -7.23 -0.97
N THR A 208 -12.90 -7.45 -1.21
CA THR A 208 -13.89 -6.37 -1.23
C THR A 208 -14.09 -5.83 0.18
N GLU A 209 -13.96 -4.51 0.35
CA GLU A 209 -14.11 -3.79 1.62
C GLU A 209 -13.26 -4.37 2.79
N ALA A 210 -12.17 -5.05 2.45
CA ALA A 210 -11.31 -5.72 3.43
C ALA A 210 -10.43 -4.74 4.23
N GLY A 211 -10.33 -3.48 3.80
CA GLY A 211 -9.56 -2.45 4.49
C GLY A 211 -8.05 -2.66 4.38
N THR A 212 -7.32 -2.57 5.49
CA THR A 212 -5.87 -2.78 5.47
C THR A 212 -5.53 -4.26 5.37
N ALA A 213 -4.64 -4.59 4.44
CA ALA A 213 -4.10 -5.94 4.27
C ALA A 213 -2.59 -5.96 4.53
N LEU A 214 -2.10 -7.11 4.96
CA LEU A 214 -0.70 -7.40 5.19
C LEU A 214 -0.17 -8.34 4.10
N LEU A 215 1.03 -8.07 3.61
CA LEU A 215 1.71 -8.87 2.60
C LEU A 215 2.92 -9.56 3.21
N GLY A 216 2.94 -10.88 3.19
CA GLY A 216 4.09 -11.70 3.53
C GLY A 216 4.62 -12.43 2.30
N ILE A 217 5.94 -12.46 2.13
CA ILE A 217 6.59 -13.18 1.03
C ILE A 217 7.76 -13.96 1.62
N GLY A 218 7.85 -15.24 1.28
CA GLY A 218 8.94 -16.10 1.68
C GLY A 218 9.35 -17.04 0.54
N ILE A 219 10.64 -17.36 0.50
CA ILE A 219 11.22 -18.31 -0.46
C ILE A 219 11.95 -19.38 0.36
N GLY A 220 11.80 -20.62 -0.05
CA GLY A 220 12.50 -21.76 0.52
C GLY A 220 13.06 -22.66 -0.58
N SER A 221 14.12 -23.41 -0.24
CA SER A 221 14.81 -24.29 -1.17
C SER A 221 15.15 -25.65 -0.54
N GLY A 222 15.37 -26.68 -1.38
CA GLY A 222 15.75 -28.00 -0.92
C GLY A 222 14.56 -28.82 -0.39
N ARG A 223 14.83 -29.74 0.57
CA ARG A 223 13.82 -30.71 1.04
C ARG A 223 12.71 -30.12 1.89
N SER A 224 12.98 -29.05 2.62
CA SER A 224 12.02 -28.37 3.51
C SER A 224 11.51 -27.06 2.89
N ARG A 225 11.64 -26.90 1.57
CA ARG A 225 11.39 -25.65 0.85
C ARG A 225 10.01 -25.05 1.13
N ALA A 226 8.97 -25.85 1.23
CA ALA A 226 7.62 -25.40 1.49
C ALA A 226 7.46 -24.86 2.91
N ILE A 227 8.02 -25.56 3.91
CA ILE A 227 8.00 -25.14 5.30
C ILE A 227 8.82 -23.86 5.49
N GLU A 228 10.02 -23.81 4.92
CA GLU A 228 10.91 -22.64 4.99
C GLU A 228 10.27 -21.42 4.33
N ALA A 229 9.66 -21.61 3.14
CA ALA A 229 8.96 -20.53 2.43
C ALA A 229 7.77 -20.01 3.23
N ALA A 230 6.92 -20.86 3.78
CA ALA A 230 5.77 -20.47 4.58
C ALA A 230 6.21 -19.74 5.86
N GLN A 231 7.19 -20.28 6.59
CA GLN A 231 7.74 -19.62 7.77
C GLN A 231 8.37 -18.26 7.45
N ALA A 232 9.13 -18.17 6.35
CA ALA A 232 9.72 -16.92 5.89
C ALA A 232 8.63 -15.89 5.50
N ALA A 233 7.55 -16.33 4.86
CA ALA A 233 6.42 -15.48 4.53
C ALA A 233 5.73 -14.93 5.80
N MET A 234 5.48 -15.81 6.79
CA MET A 234 4.86 -15.44 8.06
C MET A 234 5.74 -14.54 8.93
N ASN A 235 7.05 -14.67 8.83
CA ASN A 235 8.04 -13.84 9.53
C ASN A 235 8.58 -12.70 8.65
N SER A 236 7.95 -12.44 7.52
CA SER A 236 8.41 -11.40 6.60
C SER A 236 8.48 -10.03 7.28
N PRO A 237 9.58 -9.29 7.14
CA PRO A 237 9.70 -7.94 7.69
C PRO A 237 8.70 -6.95 7.06
N LEU A 238 8.07 -7.33 5.95
CA LEU A 238 7.01 -6.54 5.29
C LEU A 238 5.70 -6.55 6.09
N LEU A 239 5.51 -7.56 6.94
CA LEU A 239 4.42 -7.61 7.89
C LEU A 239 4.70 -6.56 8.98
N GLU A 240 4.01 -5.43 8.94
CA GLU A 240 4.14 -4.40 9.98
C GLU A 240 3.73 -5.03 11.31
N ALA A 241 4.60 -5.13 12.31
CA ALA A 241 4.42 -5.54 13.72
C ALA A 241 3.05 -6.13 14.16
N ALA A 242 2.07 -6.16 13.28
CA ALA A 242 0.78 -6.81 13.44
C ALA A 242 0.97 -8.30 13.11
N ARG A 243 0.64 -9.13 14.04
CA ARG A 243 0.56 -10.57 13.79
C ARG A 243 -0.57 -10.81 12.80
N ILE A 244 -0.40 -11.78 11.91
CA ILE A 244 -1.47 -12.27 11.02
C ILE A 244 -2.60 -12.91 11.86
N ASP A 245 -2.34 -13.12 13.14
CA ASP A 245 -3.32 -13.63 14.13
C ASP A 245 -4.61 -12.79 14.05
N GLY A 246 -5.73 -13.45 13.78
CA GLY A 246 -7.05 -12.80 13.70
C GLY A 246 -7.40 -12.19 12.34
N ALA A 247 -6.66 -12.49 11.28
CA ALA A 247 -7.09 -12.19 9.91
C ALA A 247 -8.36 -12.98 9.58
N LYS A 248 -9.40 -12.29 9.08
CA LYS A 248 -10.68 -12.91 8.68
C LYS A 248 -10.70 -13.37 7.23
N GLY A 249 -9.74 -12.92 6.44
CA GLY A 249 -9.54 -13.35 5.07
C GLY A 249 -8.06 -13.56 4.78
N CYS A 250 -7.73 -14.57 3.99
CA CYS A 250 -6.37 -14.86 3.61
C CYS A 250 -6.30 -15.39 2.17
N VAL A 251 -5.39 -14.83 1.39
CA VAL A 251 -5.05 -15.33 0.06
C VAL A 251 -3.63 -15.85 0.11
N ILE A 252 -3.45 -17.12 -0.22
CA ILE A 252 -2.16 -17.82 -0.23
C ILE A 252 -1.83 -18.17 -1.67
N ASN A 253 -0.71 -17.68 -2.18
CA ASN A 253 -0.18 -18.09 -3.47
C ASN A 253 1.11 -18.88 -3.26
N ILE A 254 1.13 -20.12 -3.75
CA ILE A 254 2.29 -21.01 -3.74
C ILE A 254 2.81 -21.12 -5.16
N THR A 255 4.00 -20.58 -5.42
CA THR A 255 4.66 -20.63 -6.72
C THR A 255 5.87 -21.54 -6.63
N GLY A 256 5.97 -22.51 -7.56
CA GLY A 256 7.11 -23.43 -7.59
C GLY A 256 7.33 -24.01 -8.98
N GLY A 257 8.43 -24.75 -9.16
CA GLY A 257 8.77 -25.43 -10.40
C GLY A 257 7.86 -26.61 -10.74
N LYS A 258 8.15 -27.30 -11.83
CA LYS A 258 7.44 -28.55 -12.24
C LYS A 258 7.59 -29.69 -11.23
N ASP A 259 8.56 -29.57 -10.33
CA ASP A 259 8.87 -30.50 -9.24
C ASP A 259 8.09 -30.25 -7.96
N MET A 260 7.18 -29.25 -7.94
CA MET A 260 6.30 -28.96 -6.80
C MET A 260 5.32 -30.10 -6.57
N THR A 261 5.24 -30.58 -5.32
CA THR A 261 4.43 -31.73 -4.92
C THR A 261 3.19 -31.32 -4.12
N LEU A 262 2.23 -32.24 -4.00
CA LEU A 262 1.07 -32.04 -3.12
C LEU A 262 1.50 -31.90 -1.65
N GLU A 263 2.57 -32.60 -1.24
CA GLU A 263 3.13 -32.51 0.10
C GLU A 263 3.68 -31.11 0.39
N ASP A 264 4.35 -30.48 -0.59
CA ASP A 264 4.80 -29.08 -0.49
C ASP A 264 3.61 -28.13 -0.24
N MET A 265 2.54 -28.27 -1.00
CA MET A 265 1.34 -27.45 -0.84
C MET A 265 0.69 -27.64 0.53
N THR A 266 0.52 -28.89 0.97
CA THR A 266 -0.09 -29.20 2.26
C THR A 266 0.72 -28.61 3.41
N SER A 267 2.04 -28.87 3.39
CA SER A 267 2.94 -28.38 4.46
C SER A 267 3.01 -26.86 4.56
N ALA A 268 3.01 -26.16 3.40
CA ALA A 268 2.99 -24.70 3.40
C ALA A 268 1.67 -24.14 3.94
N SER A 269 0.55 -24.74 3.54
CA SER A 269 -0.79 -24.30 3.94
C SER A 269 -1.05 -24.54 5.43
N GLU A 270 -0.66 -25.70 5.99
CA GLU A 270 -0.83 -26.03 7.40
C GLU A 270 -0.20 -24.98 8.32
N ILE A 271 1.03 -24.52 8.01
CA ILE A 271 1.73 -23.50 8.79
C ILE A 271 0.93 -22.18 8.85
N ILE A 272 0.25 -21.83 7.76
CA ILE A 272 -0.52 -20.59 7.68
C ILE A 272 -1.86 -20.77 8.40
N TYR A 273 -2.52 -21.93 8.24
CA TYR A 273 -3.77 -22.25 8.91
C TYR A 273 -3.67 -22.24 10.43
N ASP A 274 -2.52 -22.64 10.99
CA ASP A 274 -2.27 -22.64 12.43
C ASP A 274 -2.24 -21.22 13.04
N VAL A 275 -2.06 -20.20 12.22
CA VAL A 275 -1.88 -18.80 12.67
C VAL A 275 -3.09 -17.92 12.36
N VAL A 276 -3.82 -18.22 11.30
CA VAL A 276 -5.01 -17.46 10.85
C VAL A 276 -6.22 -17.86 11.71
N ASP A 277 -7.23 -16.98 11.81
CA ASP A 277 -8.48 -17.29 12.51
C ASP A 277 -9.15 -18.56 11.96
N GLN A 278 -9.72 -19.40 12.83
CA GLN A 278 -10.37 -20.66 12.43
C GLN A 278 -11.58 -20.46 11.51
N GLU A 279 -12.23 -19.31 11.59
CA GLU A 279 -13.38 -18.92 10.76
C GLU A 279 -12.95 -18.07 9.54
N ALA A 280 -11.65 -17.91 9.30
CA ALA A 280 -11.16 -17.11 8.19
C ALA A 280 -11.50 -17.74 6.83
N ASN A 281 -11.89 -16.89 5.88
CA ASN A 281 -12.02 -17.31 4.48
C ASN A 281 -10.64 -17.39 3.84
N ILE A 282 -10.12 -18.60 3.65
CA ILE A 282 -8.77 -18.85 3.13
C ILE A 282 -8.85 -19.37 1.70
N ILE A 283 -8.16 -18.68 0.81
CA ILE A 283 -8.03 -19.05 -0.60
C ILE A 283 -6.61 -19.49 -0.86
N VAL A 284 -6.42 -20.69 -1.39
CA VAL A 284 -5.10 -21.23 -1.74
C VAL A 284 -5.02 -21.44 -3.24
N GLY A 285 -4.04 -20.81 -3.88
CA GLY A 285 -3.69 -21.00 -5.27
C GLY A 285 -2.29 -21.59 -5.42
N ALA A 286 -2.09 -22.38 -6.47
CA ALA A 286 -0.78 -22.94 -6.81
C ALA A 286 -0.44 -22.66 -8.25
N VAL A 287 0.69 -22.01 -8.49
CA VAL A 287 1.16 -21.57 -9.80
C VAL A 287 2.49 -22.21 -10.14
N GLY A 288 2.61 -22.74 -11.36
CA GLY A 288 3.87 -23.28 -11.88
C GLY A 288 4.73 -22.18 -12.51
N ASP A 289 5.98 -22.05 -12.09
CA ASP A 289 7.00 -21.18 -12.70
C ASP A 289 8.26 -22.01 -12.98
N GLU A 290 8.55 -22.26 -14.27
CA GLU A 290 9.69 -23.10 -14.66
C GLU A 290 11.05 -22.56 -14.18
N ALA A 291 11.13 -21.24 -13.89
CA ALA A 291 12.36 -20.64 -13.37
C ALA A 291 12.62 -20.98 -11.88
N MET A 292 11.64 -21.57 -11.19
CA MET A 292 11.70 -21.90 -9.75
C MET A 292 11.95 -23.39 -9.48
N GLU A 293 12.64 -24.09 -10.36
CA GLU A 293 12.97 -25.50 -10.13
C GLU A 293 13.82 -25.70 -8.86
N GLY A 294 13.38 -26.54 -7.93
CA GLY A 294 14.02 -26.76 -6.61
C GLY A 294 13.69 -25.71 -5.54
N GLU A 295 12.93 -24.67 -5.87
CA GLU A 295 12.52 -23.60 -4.95
C GLU A 295 11.00 -23.47 -4.88
N ILE A 296 10.51 -22.93 -3.77
CA ILE A 296 9.11 -22.55 -3.58
C ILE A 296 9.06 -21.13 -3.04
N GLN A 297 8.18 -20.31 -3.61
CA GLN A 297 7.80 -19.02 -3.06
C GLN A 297 6.38 -19.10 -2.51
N VAL A 298 6.18 -18.64 -1.30
CA VAL A 298 4.88 -18.47 -0.68
C VAL A 298 4.59 -16.98 -0.52
N THR A 299 3.49 -16.53 -1.07
CA THR A 299 2.96 -15.17 -0.90
C THR A 299 1.66 -15.25 -0.13
N VAL A 300 1.60 -14.54 1.00
CA VAL A 300 0.43 -14.50 1.89
C VAL A 300 -0.11 -13.08 1.92
N ILE A 301 -1.40 -12.91 1.65
CA ILE A 301 -2.11 -11.65 1.79
C ILE A 301 -3.21 -11.86 2.82
N ALA A 302 -3.01 -11.31 4.00
CA ALA A 302 -3.97 -11.40 5.10
C ALA A 302 -4.79 -10.12 5.20
N THR A 303 -6.10 -10.27 5.36
CA THR A 303 -7.09 -9.17 5.33
C THR A 303 -8.07 -9.28 6.49
N GLY A 304 -8.91 -8.26 6.67
CA GLY A 304 -10.02 -8.31 7.61
C GLY A 304 -9.61 -8.22 9.07
N PHE A 305 -8.48 -7.55 9.36
CA PHE A 305 -8.08 -7.28 10.73
C PHE A 305 -9.07 -6.35 11.42
N GLU A 306 -9.45 -6.67 12.66
CA GLU A 306 -10.18 -5.71 13.47
C GLU A 306 -9.34 -4.46 13.61
N THR A 307 -9.80 -3.36 13.06
CA THR A 307 -9.17 -2.05 13.23
C THR A 307 -9.28 -1.68 14.71
N ASN A 308 -8.28 -2.05 15.49
CA ASN A 308 -8.00 -1.34 16.73
C ASN A 308 -7.74 0.11 16.31
N GLN A 309 -8.76 0.96 16.45
CA GLN A 309 -8.66 2.38 16.14
C GLN A 309 -7.38 2.91 16.81
N PRO A 310 -6.49 3.58 16.06
CA PRO A 310 -5.27 4.04 16.64
C PRO A 310 -5.60 4.94 17.82
N LEU A 311 -4.98 4.67 18.97
CA LEU A 311 -5.10 5.39 20.26
C LEU A 311 -5.09 6.93 20.13
N ASN A 312 -4.72 7.46 18.96
CA ASN A 312 -4.74 8.90 18.65
C ASN A 312 -6.14 9.47 18.37
N GLN A 313 -7.11 8.71 17.84
CA GLN A 313 -8.45 9.26 17.63
C GLN A 313 -9.24 9.39 18.93
N GLN A 314 -9.03 8.49 19.88
CA GLN A 314 -9.58 8.65 21.24
C GLN A 314 -8.95 9.83 21.99
N ARG A 315 -7.65 10.10 21.82
CA ARG A 315 -6.98 11.26 22.38
C ARG A 315 -7.46 12.59 21.77
N ILE A 316 -7.78 12.59 20.46
CA ILE A 316 -8.32 13.78 19.76
C ILE A 316 -9.80 13.98 20.17
N LYS A 317 -10.63 12.93 20.20
CA LYS A 317 -12.01 13.02 20.70
C LYS A 317 -12.05 13.45 22.16
N ASN A 318 -11.20 12.91 23.02
CA ASN A 318 -11.13 13.32 24.45
C ASN A 318 -10.57 14.74 24.64
N ARG A 319 -9.72 15.25 23.73
CA ARG A 319 -9.31 16.66 23.74
C ARG A 319 -10.43 17.60 23.27
N LEU A 320 -11.21 17.21 22.27
CA LEU A 320 -12.33 18.01 21.78
C LEU A 320 -13.52 17.99 22.76
N THR A 321 -13.79 16.87 23.45
CA THR A 321 -14.81 16.79 24.50
C THR A 321 -14.39 17.53 25.77
N ASN A 322 -13.12 17.54 26.13
CA ASN A 322 -12.65 18.33 27.29
C ASN A 322 -12.55 19.84 27.01
N GLN A 323 -12.46 20.27 25.75
CA GLN A 323 -12.55 21.70 25.41
C GLN A 323 -13.98 22.25 25.45
N SER A 324 -15.01 21.39 25.34
CA SER A 324 -16.41 21.81 25.44
C SER A 324 -16.93 21.90 26.89
N LEU A 325 -16.12 21.52 27.88
CA LEU A 325 -16.47 21.63 29.32
C LEU A 325 -15.92 22.88 30.01
N TYR A 326 -15.18 23.72 29.32
CA TYR A 326 -14.82 25.05 29.79
C TYR A 326 -15.75 26.12 29.21
N ASN A 327 -17.05 25.93 29.43
CA ASN A 327 -17.99 27.05 29.31
C ASN A 327 -17.85 27.94 30.57
N PHE A 328 -17.43 29.17 30.34
CA PHE A 328 -17.48 30.26 31.23
C PHE A 328 -18.82 30.33 31.96
N SER A 329 -18.85 30.08 33.24
CA SER A 329 -19.82 30.64 34.15
C SER A 329 -19.07 31.71 34.96
N ASP A 330 -19.47 32.97 34.74
CA ASP A 330 -19.13 34.06 35.59
C ASP A 330 -19.40 33.70 37.07
N ASN A 331 -18.36 33.69 37.89
CA ASN A 331 -18.47 34.00 39.28
C ASN A 331 -17.19 34.72 39.76
N LYS A 332 -17.41 35.95 40.19
CA LYS A 332 -16.47 36.78 40.94
C LYS A 332 -16.08 36.09 42.25
N GLU A 333 -14.84 36.38 42.67
CA GLU A 333 -14.23 36.14 43.97
C GLU A 333 -13.41 34.85 44.11
N SER A 334 -12.11 35.02 43.87
CA SER A 334 -11.04 34.68 44.82
C SER A 334 -9.67 34.85 44.14
N GLY A 335 -8.82 35.65 44.74
CA GLY A 335 -7.51 36.03 44.20
C GLY A 335 -6.56 34.85 44.03
N ALA A 336 -6.24 34.55 42.80
CA ALA A 336 -5.10 33.72 42.46
C ALA A 336 -3.94 34.61 42.05
N SER A 337 -2.85 34.61 42.85
CA SER A 337 -1.63 35.35 42.63
C SER A 337 -0.93 34.94 41.35
N ILE A 338 -0.64 35.92 40.51
CA ILE A 338 0.18 35.77 39.30
C ILE A 338 1.58 35.29 39.69
N PRO A 339 2.13 34.22 39.11
CA PRO A 339 3.49 33.78 39.42
C PRO A 339 4.54 34.83 39.17
N GLU A 340 5.54 34.93 40.06
CA GLU A 340 6.51 36.00 40.17
C GLU A 340 7.36 36.23 38.90
N PHE A 341 7.59 35.21 38.09
CA PHE A 341 8.33 35.30 36.81
C PHE A 341 7.61 36.10 35.72
N LEU A 342 6.30 36.27 35.82
CA LEU A 342 5.51 37.12 34.91
C LEU A 342 5.48 38.60 35.32
N ARG A 343 5.76 38.92 36.59
CA ARG A 343 5.86 40.31 37.08
C ARG A 343 7.15 41.01 36.64
N LEU A 344 8.23 40.25 36.41
CA LEU A 344 9.53 40.83 36.03
C LEU A 344 9.62 41.25 34.55
N ARG A 345 8.64 40.92 33.72
CA ARG A 345 8.61 41.32 32.29
C ARG A 345 7.86 42.62 32.00
N GLN A 346 7.06 43.16 32.92
CA GLN A 346 6.34 44.42 32.73
C GLN A 346 7.13 45.65 33.13
N ASN A 347 8.13 45.53 33.99
CA ASN A 347 8.93 46.69 34.47
C ASN A 347 10.14 47.07 33.60
N LYS A 348 10.25 46.55 32.37
CA LYS A 348 11.34 46.90 31.43
C LYS A 348 10.90 47.68 30.19
N LYS A 349 9.66 48.21 30.17
CA LYS A 349 9.18 49.02 29.03
C LYS A 349 8.96 50.53 29.34
N ASP A 350 9.27 50.98 30.54
CA ASP A 350 9.10 52.40 30.91
C ASP A 350 10.42 53.04 31.35
N ILE A 351 11.52 52.84 30.63
CA ILE A 351 12.72 53.70 30.66
C ILE A 351 13.39 53.61 29.27
N VAL A 352 13.15 54.62 28.48
CA VAL A 352 13.80 55.43 27.45
C VAL A 352 12.82 55.70 26.32
#